data_fd1a0956252c4c0d0d9a661c8e4643e0
#
_entry.id   fd1a0956252c4c0d0d9a661c8e4643e0
#
_cell.length_a   1.000
_cell.length_b   1.000
_cell.length_c   1.000
_cell.angle_alpha   90.00
_cell.angle_beta   90.00
_cell.angle_gamma   90.00
#
_symmetry.space_group_name_H-M   'P 1'
#
loop_
_entity.id
_entity.type
_entity.pdbx_description
1 polymer ?
#
loop_
_entity_poly.entity_id
_entity_poly.type
_entity_poly.pdbx_seq_one_letter_code
_entity_poly.pdbx_strand_id
1 'polypeptide(L)'
;EERALGCPEVQEFATDPALAAVARQYLNQPVIMDEVAFWWTTTRRAEDANINAQMFHQDRDRLSFLKFFIYLTDVTPETGPHVYLRGSHRSIPVALRRDGRLTDEAVQEAGLGHEVKELCGPAGTLMAVDTIGLHKGKTPISGDRLALENEYSTSLFGMDYEIPHFVPTDLTKERVNQMPWVMQRYSGMCIR
;
A
#
# COMPACT_ATOMS: atom_id res chain seq x y z
N GLU A 1 10.88 2.40 -6.30
CA GLU A 1 10.26 3.73 -6.34
C GLU A 1 10.66 4.51 -7.60
N GLU A 2 11.94 4.70 -7.91
CA GLU A 2 12.43 5.48 -9.08
C GLU A 2 11.82 5.01 -10.40
N ARG A 3 11.74 3.69 -10.62
CA ARG A 3 11.13 3.13 -11.83
C ARG A 3 9.63 3.44 -11.92
N ALA A 4 8.94 3.47 -10.78
CA ALA A 4 7.53 3.82 -10.72
C ALA A 4 7.33 5.28 -11.13
N LEU A 5 8.08 6.18 -10.50
CA LEU A 5 8.04 7.61 -10.76
C LEU A 5 8.64 8.01 -12.12
N GLY A 6 9.32 7.10 -12.82
CA GLY A 6 9.69 7.27 -14.23
C GLY A 6 8.50 7.30 -15.19
N CYS A 7 7.31 6.83 -14.75
CA CYS A 7 6.08 6.84 -15.53
C CYS A 7 5.25 8.10 -15.20
N PRO A 8 4.92 8.97 -16.18
CA PRO A 8 4.13 10.18 -15.93
C PRO A 8 2.79 9.93 -15.28
N GLU A 9 2.08 8.87 -15.66
CA GLU A 9 0.78 8.52 -15.11
C GLU A 9 0.87 8.10 -13.64
N VAL A 10 1.98 7.46 -13.26
CA VAL A 10 2.25 7.13 -11.85
C VAL A 10 2.55 8.40 -11.05
N GLN A 11 3.26 9.37 -11.62
CA GLN A 11 3.47 10.66 -10.97
C GLN A 11 2.14 11.39 -10.74
N GLU A 12 1.25 11.38 -11.73
CA GLU A 12 -0.07 11.98 -11.63
C GLU A 12 -0.90 11.35 -10.52
N PHE A 13 -0.92 10.01 -10.44
CA PHE A 13 -1.58 9.28 -9.36
C PHE A 13 -0.96 9.59 -8.00
N ALA A 14 0.37 9.50 -7.89
CA ALA A 14 1.08 9.70 -6.62
C ALA A 14 0.91 11.12 -6.05
N THR A 15 0.74 12.11 -6.92
CA THR A 15 0.60 13.52 -6.51
C THR A 15 -0.86 14.00 -6.54
N ASP A 16 -1.84 13.09 -6.66
CA ASP A 16 -3.26 13.48 -6.72
C ASP A 16 -3.71 14.08 -5.37
N PRO A 17 -4.19 15.34 -5.36
CA PRO A 17 -4.62 16.00 -4.14
C PRO A 17 -5.83 15.34 -3.46
N ALA A 18 -6.63 14.57 -4.20
CA ALA A 18 -7.76 13.85 -3.61
C ALA A 18 -7.28 12.71 -2.70
N LEU A 19 -6.23 11.99 -3.07
CA LEU A 19 -5.64 10.95 -2.22
C LEU A 19 -5.10 11.55 -0.92
N ALA A 20 -4.37 12.66 -1.02
CA ALA A 20 -3.86 13.38 0.15
C ALA A 20 -5.02 13.87 1.06
N ALA A 21 -6.11 14.35 0.48
CA ALA A 21 -7.29 14.79 1.23
C ALA A 21 -7.97 13.64 1.98
N VAL A 22 -8.12 12.47 1.33
CA VAL A 22 -8.68 11.26 1.97
C VAL A 22 -7.77 10.78 3.10
N ALA A 23 -6.45 10.69 2.86
CA ALA A 23 -5.50 10.29 3.88
C ALA A 23 -5.52 11.24 5.08
N ARG A 24 -5.50 12.55 4.84
CA ARG A 24 -5.61 13.57 5.90
C ARG A 24 -6.90 13.45 6.71
N GLN A 25 -8.02 13.22 6.03
CA GLN A 25 -9.32 13.05 6.69
C GLN A 25 -9.34 11.77 7.55
N TYR A 26 -8.79 10.68 7.04
CA TYR A 26 -8.74 9.40 7.75
C TYR A 26 -7.82 9.47 8.98
N LEU A 27 -6.60 9.95 8.79
CA LEU A 27 -5.58 10.03 9.85
C LEU A 27 -5.82 11.20 10.82
N ASN A 28 -6.72 12.13 10.46
CA ASN A 28 -7.05 13.34 11.24
C ASN A 28 -5.81 14.18 11.60
N GLN A 29 -4.81 14.21 10.72
CA GLN A 29 -3.54 14.94 10.89
C GLN A 29 -3.01 15.36 9.52
N PRO A 30 -2.07 16.33 9.47
CA PRO A 30 -1.29 16.60 8.27
C PRO A 30 -0.58 15.33 7.79
N VAL A 31 -0.57 15.09 6.50
CA VAL A 31 0.03 13.90 5.89
C VAL A 31 1.19 14.26 4.97
N ILE A 32 2.08 13.30 4.78
CA ILE A 32 3.22 13.35 3.88
C ILE A 32 3.08 12.13 2.97
N MET A 33 3.19 12.33 1.66
CA MET A 33 3.33 11.24 0.72
C MET A 33 4.77 10.74 0.82
N ASP A 34 4.97 9.50 1.24
CA ASP A 34 6.28 9.00 1.61
C ASP A 34 6.75 7.77 0.83
N GLU A 35 5.85 7.07 0.15
CA GLU A 35 6.25 5.94 -0.69
C GLU A 35 5.34 5.78 -1.91
N VAL A 36 5.96 5.43 -3.05
CA VAL A 36 5.30 4.95 -4.25
C VAL A 36 6.00 3.68 -4.71
N ALA A 37 5.26 2.59 -4.80
CA ALA A 37 5.79 1.30 -5.24
C ALA A 37 4.84 0.61 -6.22
N PHE A 38 5.37 -0.20 -7.11
CA PHE A 38 4.58 -1.15 -7.87
C PHE A 38 5.30 -2.49 -8.00
N TRP A 39 4.54 -3.55 -8.10
CA TRP A 39 5.10 -4.90 -8.23
C TRP A 39 4.16 -5.86 -8.94
N TRP A 40 4.79 -6.82 -9.60
CA TRP A 40 4.14 -7.99 -10.10
C TRP A 40 4.08 -9.08 -9.02
N THR A 41 2.91 -9.67 -8.85
CA THR A 41 2.75 -10.94 -8.13
C THR A 41 2.43 -12.01 -9.18
N THR A 42 3.31 -13.01 -9.29
CA THR A 42 3.23 -14.02 -10.36
C THR A 42 3.16 -15.43 -9.80
N THR A 43 2.54 -16.33 -10.54
CA THR A 43 2.49 -17.77 -10.20
C THR A 43 3.86 -18.43 -10.20
N ARG A 44 4.80 -17.93 -11.00
CA ARG A 44 6.16 -18.50 -11.14
C ARG A 44 7.03 -18.32 -9.90
N ARG A 45 6.70 -17.37 -9.03
CA ARG A 45 7.37 -17.13 -7.76
C ARG A 45 6.65 -17.75 -6.58
N ALA A 46 5.61 -18.55 -6.81
CA ALA A 46 4.87 -19.19 -5.72
C ALA A 46 5.75 -20.17 -4.93
N GLU A 47 6.75 -20.79 -5.56
CA GLU A 47 7.72 -21.68 -4.88
C GLU A 47 8.80 -20.91 -4.12
N ASP A 48 9.20 -19.72 -4.63
CA ASP A 48 10.11 -18.76 -3.99
C ASP A 48 9.36 -17.63 -3.28
N ALA A 49 8.05 -17.61 -3.41
CA ALA A 49 7.22 -16.54 -2.92
C ALA A 49 7.49 -16.38 -1.44
N ASN A 50 8.14 -15.32 -1.20
CA ASN A 50 8.44 -14.80 0.11
C ASN A 50 7.26 -15.14 1.02
N ILE A 51 7.32 -16.31 1.61
CA ILE A 51 6.36 -16.87 2.56
C ILE A 51 5.85 -15.76 3.47
N ASN A 52 6.61 -14.74 3.54
CA ASN A 52 6.44 -13.54 4.31
C ASN A 52 5.24 -12.64 3.91
N ALA A 53 5.02 -12.30 2.68
CA ALA A 53 3.89 -11.45 2.26
C ALA A 53 2.57 -12.23 2.11
N GLN A 54 2.62 -13.55 2.14
CA GLN A 54 1.47 -14.44 1.98
C GLN A 54 0.85 -14.91 3.29
N MET A 55 1.47 -14.58 4.41
CA MET A 55 0.92 -14.79 5.76
C MET A 55 0.38 -13.48 6.29
N PHE A 56 -0.68 -13.53 7.09
CA PHE A 56 -1.22 -12.35 7.73
C PHE A 56 -0.16 -11.62 8.56
N HIS A 57 -0.01 -10.34 8.32
CA HIS A 57 0.93 -9.46 9.01
C HIS A 57 0.32 -8.06 9.18
N GLN A 58 0.99 -7.26 9.95
CA GLN A 58 0.78 -5.83 10.08
C GLN A 58 1.98 -5.11 9.50
N ASP A 59 1.74 -4.07 8.74
CA ASP A 59 2.79 -3.12 8.42
C ASP A 59 3.07 -2.25 9.66
N ARG A 60 4.34 -1.98 9.89
CA ARG A 60 4.82 -1.13 10.99
C ARG A 60 5.87 -0.15 10.49
N ASP A 61 5.72 0.25 9.23
CA ASP A 61 6.69 1.07 8.54
C ASP A 61 6.73 2.49 9.09
N ARG A 62 5.58 2.97 9.56
CA ARG A 62 5.40 4.31 10.13
C ARG A 62 4.53 4.25 11.40
N LEU A 63 4.49 5.37 12.12
CA LEU A 63 3.67 5.50 13.34
C LEU A 63 2.18 5.52 13.03
N SER A 64 1.80 6.18 11.94
CA SER A 64 0.41 6.30 11.48
C SER A 64 0.42 6.59 9.99
N PHE A 65 -0.25 5.78 9.20
CA PHE A 65 -0.22 5.85 7.75
C PHE A 65 -1.46 5.22 7.11
N LEU A 66 -1.69 5.53 5.85
CA LEU A 66 -2.74 4.97 5.01
C LEU A 66 -2.15 4.67 3.64
N LYS A 67 -2.39 3.47 3.13
CA LYS A 67 -1.96 3.06 1.79
C LYS A 67 -3.13 3.09 0.81
N PHE A 68 -2.83 3.55 -0.39
CA PHE A 68 -3.74 3.44 -1.53
C PHE A 68 -3.17 2.41 -2.50
N PHE A 69 -3.96 1.39 -2.80
CA PHE A 69 -3.61 0.41 -3.83
C PHE A 69 -4.50 0.60 -5.03
N ILE A 70 -3.92 0.58 -6.22
CA ILE A 70 -4.64 0.48 -7.48
C ILE A 70 -4.24 -0.78 -8.21
N TYR A 71 -5.23 -1.57 -8.63
CA TYR A 71 -4.99 -2.72 -9.50
C TYR A 71 -4.81 -2.25 -10.94
N LEU A 72 -3.70 -2.63 -11.54
CA LEU A 72 -3.39 -2.34 -12.95
C LEU A 72 -3.73 -3.52 -13.87
N THR A 73 -4.16 -4.64 -13.29
CA THR A 73 -4.71 -5.82 -13.95
C THR A 73 -6.03 -6.21 -13.28
N ASP A 74 -6.85 -7.02 -13.95
CA ASP A 74 -8.03 -7.61 -13.31
C ASP A 74 -7.61 -8.55 -12.18
N VAL A 75 -8.26 -8.42 -11.02
CA VAL A 75 -7.95 -9.23 -9.85
C VAL A 75 -9.17 -10.05 -9.43
N THR A 76 -8.99 -11.37 -9.51
CA THR A 76 -9.95 -12.39 -9.12
C THR A 76 -9.41 -13.19 -7.93
N PRO A 77 -10.20 -14.07 -7.32
CA PRO A 77 -9.71 -14.96 -6.26
C PRO A 77 -8.50 -15.82 -6.65
N GLU A 78 -8.31 -16.06 -7.97
CA GLU A 78 -7.25 -16.90 -8.52
C GLU A 78 -5.96 -16.12 -8.81
N THR A 79 -6.06 -14.81 -9.07
CA THR A 79 -4.91 -13.98 -9.45
C THR A 79 -4.20 -13.31 -8.26
N GLY A 80 -4.54 -13.71 -7.03
CA GLY A 80 -3.85 -13.31 -5.81
C GLY A 80 -4.27 -11.94 -5.28
N PRO A 81 -5.54 -11.76 -4.87
CA PRO A 81 -6.03 -10.51 -4.32
C PRO A 81 -5.33 -10.10 -3.02
N HIS A 82 -5.42 -8.83 -2.68
CA HIS A 82 -5.17 -8.36 -1.32
C HIS A 82 -6.23 -8.94 -0.38
N VAL A 83 -5.79 -9.51 0.74
CA VAL A 83 -6.66 -10.14 1.75
C VAL A 83 -6.55 -9.35 3.04
N TYR A 84 -7.68 -9.04 3.64
CA TYR A 84 -7.74 -8.22 4.83
C TYR A 84 -8.65 -8.83 5.90
N LEU A 85 -8.19 -8.83 7.16
CA LEU A 85 -9.03 -9.18 8.30
C LEU A 85 -9.78 -7.93 8.77
N ARG A 86 -11.08 -7.88 8.47
CA ARG A 86 -11.91 -6.71 8.73
C ARG A 86 -11.93 -6.33 10.22
N GLY A 87 -11.73 -5.04 10.50
CA GLY A 87 -11.75 -4.48 11.84
C GLY A 87 -10.43 -4.60 12.61
N SER A 88 -9.45 -5.35 12.12
CA SER A 88 -8.18 -5.60 12.83
C SER A 88 -7.30 -4.34 12.99
N HIS A 89 -7.50 -3.30 12.17
CA HIS A 89 -6.84 -2.00 12.35
C HIS A 89 -7.26 -1.29 13.65
N ARG A 90 -8.47 -1.55 14.14
CA ARG A 90 -8.98 -0.95 15.39
C ARG A 90 -8.59 -1.76 16.62
N SER A 91 -8.65 -3.07 16.51
CA SER A 91 -8.32 -3.95 17.60
C SER A 91 -7.95 -5.33 17.08
N ILE A 92 -6.76 -5.78 17.43
CA ILE A 92 -6.34 -7.17 17.17
C ILE A 92 -6.84 -8.03 18.32
N PRO A 93 -7.61 -9.08 18.02
CA PRO A 93 -8.03 -10.05 19.02
C PRO A 93 -6.85 -10.63 19.79
N VAL A 94 -7.00 -10.83 21.10
CA VAL A 94 -5.92 -11.30 21.98
C VAL A 94 -5.27 -12.58 21.46
N ALA A 95 -6.07 -13.52 20.92
CA ALA A 95 -5.58 -14.76 20.34
C ALA A 95 -4.60 -14.58 19.17
N LEU A 96 -4.64 -13.41 18.48
CA LEU A 96 -3.79 -13.08 17.34
C LEU A 96 -2.71 -12.05 17.68
N ARG A 97 -2.61 -11.61 18.93
CA ARG A 97 -1.58 -10.66 19.39
C ARG A 97 -0.28 -11.41 19.65
N ARG A 98 0.52 -11.56 18.62
CA ARG A 98 1.87 -12.10 18.72
C ARG A 98 2.79 -11.41 17.72
N ASP A 99 4.07 -11.45 18.01
CA ASP A 99 5.06 -11.00 17.04
C ASP A 99 5.15 -11.96 15.86
N GLY A 100 5.43 -11.40 14.70
CA GLY A 100 5.59 -12.16 13.47
C GLY A 100 4.29 -12.32 12.69
N ARG A 101 4.28 -13.35 11.86
CA ARG A 101 3.24 -13.58 10.87
C ARG A 101 2.27 -14.68 11.34
N LEU A 102 1.00 -14.55 10.90
CA LEU A 102 -0.07 -15.46 11.26
C LEU A 102 -0.49 -16.29 10.05
N THR A 103 -0.74 -17.56 10.27
CA THR A 103 -1.29 -18.45 9.24
C THR A 103 -2.81 -18.27 9.11
N ASP A 104 -3.39 -18.80 8.05
CA ASP A 104 -4.84 -18.83 7.85
C ASP A 104 -5.52 -19.66 8.94
N GLU A 105 -4.89 -20.78 9.34
CA GLU A 105 -5.39 -21.65 10.42
C GLU A 105 -5.48 -20.89 11.72
N ALA A 106 -4.48 -20.08 12.08
CA ALA A 106 -4.53 -19.29 13.31
C ALA A 106 -5.70 -18.29 13.33
N VAL A 107 -6.04 -17.70 12.19
CA VAL A 107 -7.21 -16.81 12.06
C VAL A 107 -8.51 -17.58 12.14
N GLN A 108 -8.57 -18.78 11.56
CA GLN A 108 -9.73 -19.68 11.64
C GLN A 108 -9.95 -20.18 13.08
N GLU A 109 -8.89 -20.64 13.75
CA GLU A 109 -8.93 -21.10 15.16
C GLU A 109 -9.38 -20.00 16.13
N ALA A 110 -9.06 -18.74 15.82
CA ALA A 110 -9.55 -17.59 16.55
C ALA A 110 -11.05 -17.27 16.28
N GLY A 111 -11.72 -18.03 15.40
CA GLY A 111 -13.12 -17.83 15.04
C GLY A 111 -13.36 -16.64 14.10
N LEU A 112 -12.32 -16.11 13.47
CA LEU A 112 -12.37 -14.86 12.67
C LEU A 112 -12.35 -15.09 11.16
N GLY A 113 -12.41 -16.34 10.71
CA GLY A 113 -12.39 -16.64 9.27
C GLY A 113 -13.48 -15.92 8.47
N HIS A 114 -14.64 -15.67 9.06
CA HIS A 114 -15.77 -14.95 8.44
C HIS A 114 -15.48 -13.44 8.22
N GLU A 115 -14.51 -12.88 8.94
CA GLU A 115 -14.07 -11.49 8.80
C GLU A 115 -12.98 -11.32 7.75
N VAL A 116 -12.44 -12.41 7.22
CA VAL A 116 -11.45 -12.36 6.14
C VAL A 116 -12.15 -11.95 4.84
N LYS A 117 -11.59 -10.94 4.17
CA LYS A 117 -12.10 -10.41 2.90
C LYS A 117 -11.02 -10.44 1.84
N GLU A 118 -11.34 -11.05 0.70
CA GLU A 118 -10.54 -10.95 -0.53
C GLU A 118 -11.01 -9.71 -1.30
N LEU A 119 -10.10 -8.78 -1.56
CA LEU A 119 -10.40 -7.54 -2.26
C LEU A 119 -10.14 -7.76 -3.75
N CYS A 120 -11.17 -8.21 -4.46
CA CYS A 120 -11.14 -8.43 -5.91
C CYS A 120 -11.72 -7.22 -6.65
N GLY A 121 -11.35 -7.06 -7.93
CA GLY A 121 -11.92 -6.02 -8.78
C GLY A 121 -11.23 -5.94 -10.14
N PRO A 122 -11.81 -5.24 -11.11
CA PRO A 122 -11.19 -5.01 -12.41
C PRO A 122 -9.98 -4.09 -12.31
N ALA A 123 -9.16 -4.05 -13.36
CA ALA A 123 -8.13 -3.03 -13.52
C ALA A 123 -8.72 -1.63 -13.31
N GLY A 124 -8.01 -0.76 -12.58
CA GLY A 124 -8.48 0.55 -12.14
C GLY A 124 -9.18 0.54 -10.76
N THR A 125 -9.37 -0.63 -10.13
CA THR A 125 -9.90 -0.68 -8.75
C THR A 125 -8.94 -0.02 -7.79
N LEU A 126 -9.39 1.06 -7.15
CA LEU A 126 -8.65 1.83 -6.14
C LEU A 126 -9.17 1.48 -4.75
N MET A 127 -8.27 1.23 -3.83
CA MET A 127 -8.55 0.87 -2.44
C MET A 127 -7.74 1.73 -1.49
N ALA A 128 -8.37 2.25 -0.43
CA ALA A 128 -7.67 2.83 0.72
C ALA A 128 -7.61 1.75 1.82
N VAL A 129 -6.43 1.39 2.26
CA VAL A 129 -6.20 0.29 3.19
C VAL A 129 -5.32 0.74 4.35
N ASP A 130 -5.83 0.59 5.56
CA ASP A 130 -5.04 0.75 6.78
C ASP A 130 -4.33 -0.57 7.10
N THR A 131 -3.10 -0.69 6.62
CA THR A 131 -2.28 -1.90 6.72
C THR A 131 -1.65 -2.13 8.10
N ILE A 132 -1.94 -1.26 9.09
CA ILE A 132 -1.78 -1.59 10.53
C ILE A 132 -2.69 -2.77 10.91
N GLY A 133 -3.82 -2.93 10.21
CA GLY A 133 -4.65 -4.12 10.30
C GLY A 133 -4.00 -5.37 9.70
N LEU A 134 -4.43 -6.53 10.17
CA LEU A 134 -3.94 -7.82 9.65
C LEU A 134 -4.35 -8.01 8.20
N HIS A 135 -3.36 -8.14 7.34
CA HIS A 135 -3.54 -8.31 5.90
C HIS A 135 -2.47 -9.22 5.30
N LYS A 136 -2.67 -9.64 4.06
CA LYS A 136 -1.71 -10.41 3.28
C LYS A 136 -1.97 -10.30 1.79
N GLY A 137 -1.00 -10.65 0.95
CA GLY A 137 -1.22 -11.00 -0.44
C GLY A 137 -1.63 -12.48 -0.55
N LYS A 138 -2.72 -12.81 -1.25
CA LYS A 138 -3.00 -14.20 -1.60
C LYS A 138 -2.05 -14.66 -2.69
N THR A 139 -1.58 -15.90 -2.59
CA THR A 139 -0.76 -16.51 -3.65
C THR A 139 -1.61 -16.69 -4.90
N PRO A 140 -1.19 -16.20 -6.08
CA PRO A 140 -1.88 -16.49 -7.31
C PRO A 140 -1.81 -17.98 -7.64
N ILE A 141 -2.92 -18.54 -8.08
CA ILE A 141 -2.98 -19.90 -8.62
C ILE A 141 -3.09 -19.90 -10.16
N SER A 142 -3.52 -18.78 -10.73
CA SER A 142 -3.52 -18.55 -12.18
C SER A 142 -3.38 -17.06 -12.47
N GLY A 143 -2.71 -16.73 -13.58
CA GLY A 143 -2.48 -15.33 -13.97
C GLY A 143 -1.54 -14.57 -13.06
N ASP A 144 -1.33 -13.31 -13.38
CA ASP A 144 -0.44 -12.41 -12.68
C ASP A 144 -1.21 -11.15 -12.25
N ARG A 145 -0.82 -10.56 -11.13
CA ARG A 145 -1.36 -9.28 -10.66
C ARG A 145 -0.28 -8.20 -10.69
N LEU A 146 -0.60 -7.06 -11.29
CA LEU A 146 0.15 -5.82 -11.13
C LEU A 146 -0.62 -4.88 -10.23
N ALA A 147 0.02 -4.42 -9.17
CA ALA A 147 -0.53 -3.41 -8.25
C ALA A 147 0.46 -2.25 -8.09
N LEU A 148 -0.10 -1.05 -7.99
CA LEU A 148 0.59 0.18 -7.61
C LEU A 148 0.12 0.57 -6.20
N GLU A 149 1.05 1.01 -5.37
CA GLU A 149 0.83 1.50 -4.02
C GLU A 149 1.31 2.95 -3.90
N ASN A 150 0.56 3.74 -3.14
CA ASN A 150 0.95 5.07 -2.69
C ASN A 150 0.67 5.20 -1.19
N GLU A 151 1.71 5.47 -0.39
CA GLU A 151 1.59 5.60 1.06
C GLU A 151 1.59 7.07 1.48
N TYR A 152 0.70 7.40 2.40
CA TYR A 152 0.67 8.66 3.12
C TYR A 152 0.83 8.41 4.62
N SER A 153 1.80 9.07 5.23
CA SER A 153 2.06 8.98 6.67
C SER A 153 2.00 10.34 7.36
N THR A 154 1.95 10.30 8.70
CA THR A 154 1.98 11.52 9.52
C THR A 154 3.41 11.94 9.89
N SER A 155 4.41 11.11 9.58
CA SER A 155 5.80 11.34 9.93
C SER A 155 6.73 10.53 9.05
N LEU A 156 7.86 11.10 8.67
CA LEU A 156 8.95 10.39 7.98
C LEU A 156 9.87 9.61 8.93
N PHE A 157 9.54 9.54 10.22
CA PHE A 157 10.34 8.79 11.19
C PHE A 157 10.40 7.30 10.80
N GLY A 158 11.60 6.75 10.77
CA GLY A 158 11.84 5.34 10.44
C GLY A 158 11.98 5.04 8.95
N MET A 159 11.94 6.05 8.06
CA MET A 159 12.16 5.81 6.63
C MET A 159 13.64 6.00 6.26
N ASP A 160 14.05 5.35 5.17
CA ASP A 160 15.28 5.67 4.49
C ASP A 160 15.14 7.03 3.79
N TYR A 161 16.06 7.95 4.05
CA TYR A 161 16.00 9.31 3.53
C TYR A 161 16.53 9.44 2.10
N GLU A 162 16.63 8.35 1.37
CA GLU A 162 16.97 8.40 -0.05
C GLU A 162 15.82 9.07 -0.82
N ILE A 163 16.19 10.13 -1.54
CA ILE A 163 15.27 10.83 -2.42
C ILE A 163 15.31 10.13 -3.79
N PRO A 164 14.19 9.58 -4.29
CA PRO A 164 14.19 8.91 -5.57
C PRO A 164 14.50 9.90 -6.72
N HIS A 165 15.32 9.49 -7.67
CA HIS A 165 15.68 10.31 -8.82
C HIS A 165 14.75 10.03 -9.99
N PHE A 166 13.98 11.03 -10.40
CA PHE A 166 13.12 10.97 -11.59
C PHE A 166 12.97 12.35 -12.22
N VAL A 167 12.46 12.40 -13.45
CA VAL A 167 12.17 13.67 -14.14
C VAL A 167 10.68 14.00 -13.88
N PRO A 168 10.40 15.04 -13.07
CA PRO A 168 9.02 15.39 -12.78
C PRO A 168 8.35 16.02 -14.01
N THR A 169 7.09 15.63 -14.25
CA THR A 169 6.22 16.30 -15.23
C THR A 169 5.89 17.73 -14.76
N ASP A 170 5.38 18.58 -15.66
CA ASP A 170 4.99 19.93 -15.28
C ASP A 170 3.81 19.91 -14.29
N LEU A 171 2.87 18.98 -14.44
CA LEU A 171 1.79 18.78 -13.49
C LEU A 171 2.33 18.33 -12.12
N THR A 172 3.31 17.42 -12.09
CA THR A 172 3.96 17.01 -10.84
C THR A 172 4.61 18.20 -10.13
N LYS A 173 5.36 19.02 -10.86
CA LYS A 173 5.98 20.24 -10.32
C LYS A 173 4.95 21.20 -9.75
N GLU A 174 3.85 21.43 -10.49
CA GLU A 174 2.75 22.26 -10.04
C GLU A 174 2.14 21.74 -8.72
N ARG A 175 1.81 20.46 -8.65
CA ARG A 175 1.21 19.82 -7.47
C ARG A 175 2.15 19.82 -6.26
N VAL A 176 3.44 19.56 -6.47
CA VAL A 176 4.46 19.67 -5.40
C VAL A 176 4.51 21.09 -4.84
N ASN A 177 4.47 22.11 -5.71
CA ASN A 177 4.43 23.51 -5.28
C ASN A 177 3.14 23.89 -4.56
N GLN A 178 1.99 23.33 -4.96
CA GLN A 178 0.70 23.56 -4.31
C GLN A 178 0.57 22.85 -2.96
N MET A 179 1.26 21.74 -2.79
CA MET A 179 1.21 20.89 -1.58
C MET A 179 2.60 20.66 -0.98
N PRO A 180 3.37 21.71 -0.64
CA PRO A 180 4.78 21.55 -0.26
C PRO A 180 4.98 20.70 1.00
N TRP A 181 4.02 20.73 1.94
CA TRP A 181 4.07 19.85 3.11
C TRP A 181 3.82 18.39 2.74
N VAL A 182 2.80 18.10 1.96
CA VAL A 182 2.46 16.73 1.53
C VAL A 182 3.59 16.13 0.72
N MET A 183 4.20 16.93 -0.15
CA MET A 183 5.24 16.51 -1.09
C MET A 183 6.65 16.83 -0.61
N GLN A 184 6.87 17.07 0.70
CA GLN A 184 8.15 17.54 1.21
C GLN A 184 9.32 16.58 0.91
N ARG A 185 9.08 15.28 0.83
CA ARG A 185 10.09 14.29 0.45
C ARG A 185 10.58 14.50 -1.00
N TYR A 186 9.71 15.03 -1.85
CA TYR A 186 9.96 15.22 -3.29
C TYR A 186 10.24 16.68 -3.67
N SER A 187 10.11 17.62 -2.72
CA SER A 187 10.25 19.06 -2.97
C SER A 187 11.66 19.46 -3.45
N GLY A 188 12.69 18.76 -3.01
CA GLY A 188 14.07 19.02 -3.44
C GLY A 188 14.35 18.69 -4.92
N MET A 189 13.44 18.00 -5.62
CA MET A 189 13.59 17.61 -7.02
C MET A 189 13.08 18.66 -7.99
N CYS A 190 12.15 19.52 -7.57
CA CYS A 190 11.52 20.53 -8.42
C CYS A 190 12.35 21.83 -8.53
N ILE A 191 13.49 21.93 -7.85
CA ILE A 191 14.32 23.14 -7.73
C ILE A 191 15.57 23.08 -8.62
N ARG A 192 15.69 22.11 -9.52
CA ARG A 192 16.81 22.03 -10.46
C ARG A 192 16.39 22.31 -11.90
#